data_6c6fa30ca14226fa6f7ec4695c8aea46
#
_entry.id   6c6fa30ca14226fa6f7ec4695c8aea46
#
_cell.length_a   1.000
_cell.length_b   1.000
_cell.length_c   1.000
_cell.angle_alpha   90.00
_cell.angle_beta   90.00
_cell.angle_gamma   90.00
#
_symmetry.space_group_name_H-M   'P 1'
#
loop_
_entity.id
_entity.type
_entity.pdbx_description
1 polymer ?
#
loop_
_entity_poly.entity_id
_entity_poly.type
_entity_poly.pdbx_seq_one_letter_code
_entity_poly.pdbx_strand_id
1 'polypeptide(L)'
;FYIIKRKVKCASTLALHLSFIIILAGALLTHISAKRGMIHLRIGQPTDTYMAQDEEQGMQEEKLPFSLCLQKFEAKMHDGTNAVADYSSKFTVIDGDDKSEGEVSMNNIYSHRSYRLYQSSYDEDGKGSVLAINADPYGIPVTYTGYALLFISLVWMLFDPKGGYRRLLKSPLLKKGALITALLLSMGNIQTLHAESATGNLQNAVLPKETAEKFGELHILYNDRICPVQTFALDFCKKIYGARSYQGLTAEQVLSGWVFYGNTWANEPFIKIKSGEMKTAMNLPDYASLNTFFNREMGGYTIGQYVQEYYNGQQDKFHQQAADIDGKIQIIMELREGISLKVLPYTFTKNVKATKDHSFIKAGTTTWFSPVDKLPQAVEHQHALYIKNVFSLLNGDVKAGNTSRVNEFFVKMKKYQEVSSGNSLPTATQYKAERINNAFPFATILFMANLTLGFIALFYTIYRMTKKREIKALNIALPILLGVSFFALTFGLALRWIISGNIPMSNGYESMLTVAWFVMLISILMQLRIRIVMVFGFLISGFFLQVSHINQMDPAIGQMMPVLNSPLLSIHVSIIMMSYALLSLTFICGIM
;
A
#
# COMPACT_ATOMS: atom_id res chain seq x y z
N PHE A 1 22.07 22.62 -35.88
CA PHE A 1 23.45 22.74 -36.40
C PHE A 1 24.18 21.39 -36.35
N TYR A 2 24.14 20.66 -35.23
CA TYR A 2 24.78 19.34 -35.06
C TYR A 2 24.15 18.24 -35.96
N ILE A 3 22.82 18.28 -36.14
CA ILE A 3 22.03 17.37 -37.00
C ILE A 3 22.38 17.56 -38.46
N ILE A 4 22.58 18.81 -38.89
CA ILE A 4 22.90 19.15 -40.29
C ILE A 4 24.36 18.77 -40.65
N LYS A 5 25.29 18.88 -39.74
CA LYS A 5 26.69 18.56 -39.94
C LYS A 5 27.04 17.07 -39.90
N ARG A 6 26.33 16.26 -39.09
CA ARG A 6 26.37 14.80 -39.15
C ARG A 6 25.18 14.34 -39.96
N LYS A 7 25.43 13.84 -41.18
CA LYS A 7 24.40 13.19 -42.03
C LYS A 7 23.63 12.17 -41.18
N VAL A 8 22.50 12.59 -40.58
CA VAL A 8 21.63 11.72 -39.78
C VAL A 8 21.05 10.67 -40.70
N LYS A 9 21.62 9.46 -40.66
CA LYS A 9 21.26 8.35 -41.56
C LYS A 9 19.97 7.64 -41.16
N CYS A 10 19.35 8.01 -40.02
CA CYS A 10 18.17 7.34 -39.43
C CYS A 10 17.02 8.33 -39.26
N ALA A 11 15.96 8.13 -40.04
CA ALA A 11 14.75 8.94 -39.96
C ALA A 11 14.02 8.79 -38.59
N SER A 12 14.05 7.61 -37.99
CA SER A 12 13.49 7.34 -36.67
C SER A 12 14.16 8.17 -35.55
N THR A 13 15.48 8.35 -35.61
CA THR A 13 16.22 9.19 -34.66
C THR A 13 15.91 10.67 -34.87
N LEU A 14 15.71 11.11 -36.11
CA LEU A 14 15.31 12.49 -36.39
C LEU A 14 13.91 12.78 -35.84
N ALA A 15 12.96 11.87 -36.06
CA ALA A 15 11.59 11.97 -35.54
C ALA A 15 11.58 12.03 -33.99
N LEU A 16 12.44 11.25 -33.32
CA LEU A 16 12.62 11.28 -31.88
C LEU A 16 13.07 12.67 -31.39
N HIS A 17 14.07 13.28 -32.02
CA HIS A 17 14.55 14.60 -31.61
C HIS A 17 13.52 15.70 -31.93
N LEU A 18 12.79 15.57 -33.04
CA LEU A 18 11.71 16.49 -33.40
C LEU A 18 10.57 16.42 -32.37
N SER A 19 10.24 15.23 -31.88
CA SER A 19 9.20 15.09 -30.85
C SER A 19 9.56 15.83 -29.56
N PHE A 20 10.82 15.78 -29.11
CA PHE A 20 11.27 16.57 -27.96
C PHE A 20 11.16 18.07 -28.19
N ILE A 21 11.51 18.56 -29.38
CA ILE A 21 11.38 19.97 -29.71
C ILE A 21 9.91 20.40 -29.65
N ILE A 22 8.99 19.60 -30.18
CA ILE A 22 7.55 19.87 -30.16
C ILE A 22 7.03 19.85 -28.69
N ILE A 23 7.46 18.88 -27.88
CA ILE A 23 7.08 18.81 -26.46
C ILE A 23 7.56 20.08 -25.72
N LEU A 24 8.81 20.49 -25.92
CA LEU A 24 9.36 21.71 -25.31
C LEU A 24 8.63 22.98 -25.78
N ALA A 25 8.31 23.06 -27.08
CA ALA A 25 7.51 24.17 -27.61
C ALA A 25 6.10 24.19 -26.99
N GLY A 26 5.47 23.02 -26.83
CA GLY A 26 4.18 22.90 -26.16
C GLY A 26 4.26 23.30 -24.68
N ALA A 27 5.30 22.88 -23.97
CA ALA A 27 5.54 23.28 -22.57
C ALA A 27 5.74 24.80 -22.44
N LEU A 28 6.49 25.42 -23.37
CA LEU A 28 6.65 26.87 -23.40
C LEU A 28 5.33 27.59 -23.65
N LEU A 29 4.51 27.10 -24.59
CA LEU A 29 3.17 27.64 -24.83
C LEU A 29 2.27 27.54 -23.59
N THR A 30 2.28 26.39 -22.91
CA THR A 30 1.59 26.21 -21.62
C THR A 30 2.05 27.25 -20.59
N HIS A 31 3.37 27.43 -20.43
CA HIS A 31 3.93 28.40 -19.47
C HIS A 31 3.47 29.83 -19.75
N ILE A 32 3.37 30.21 -21.03
CA ILE A 32 3.00 31.60 -21.43
C ILE A 32 1.47 31.81 -21.44
N SER A 33 0.68 30.78 -21.80
CA SER A 33 -0.75 30.98 -22.12
C SER A 33 -1.73 30.28 -21.17
N ALA A 34 -1.26 29.33 -20.34
CA ALA A 34 -2.17 28.61 -19.46
C ALA A 34 -2.62 29.46 -18.28
N LYS A 35 -3.92 29.42 -18.00
CA LYS A 35 -4.52 30.02 -16.82
C LYS A 35 -4.87 28.91 -15.84
N ARG A 36 -4.43 29.06 -14.59
CA ARG A 36 -4.68 28.12 -13.49
C ARG A 36 -5.30 28.83 -12.31
N GLY A 37 -6.20 28.16 -11.61
CA GLY A 37 -6.82 28.75 -10.43
C GLY A 37 -7.76 27.79 -9.73
N MET A 38 -8.52 28.32 -8.78
CA MET A 38 -9.51 27.58 -8.00
C MET A 38 -10.84 28.33 -7.98
N ILE A 39 -11.93 27.58 -8.15
CA ILE A 39 -13.29 28.09 -8.00
C ILE A 39 -13.97 27.43 -6.81
N HIS A 40 -14.56 28.21 -5.95
CA HIS A 40 -15.35 27.74 -4.82
C HIS A 40 -16.83 27.78 -5.19
N LEU A 41 -17.48 26.64 -5.19
CA LEU A 41 -18.89 26.48 -5.52
C LEU A 41 -19.69 26.15 -4.27
N ARG A 42 -20.85 26.81 -4.11
CA ARG A 42 -21.85 26.50 -3.08
C ARG A 42 -23.14 26.03 -3.71
N ILE A 43 -23.85 25.10 -3.04
CA ILE A 43 -25.12 24.55 -3.54
C ILE A 43 -26.12 25.68 -3.78
N GLY A 44 -26.66 25.71 -5.02
CA GLY A 44 -27.70 26.66 -5.45
C GLY A 44 -27.19 28.10 -5.75
N GLN A 45 -25.89 28.36 -5.63
CA GLN A 45 -25.31 29.67 -5.94
C GLN A 45 -24.53 29.61 -7.27
N PRO A 46 -24.98 30.33 -8.31
CA PRO A 46 -24.20 30.46 -9.54
C PRO A 46 -22.95 31.30 -9.29
N THR A 47 -21.79 30.81 -9.75
CA THR A 47 -20.50 31.50 -9.60
C THR A 47 -19.79 31.49 -10.96
N ASP A 48 -19.29 32.67 -11.37
CA ASP A 48 -18.53 32.89 -12.61
C ASP A 48 -17.10 33.38 -12.32
N THR A 49 -16.74 33.57 -11.05
CA THR A 49 -15.44 34.06 -10.63
C THR A 49 -14.59 32.98 -10.01
N TYR A 50 -13.30 32.98 -10.32
CA TYR A 50 -12.33 32.07 -9.74
C TYR A 50 -11.04 32.79 -9.34
N MET A 51 -10.32 32.27 -8.37
CA MET A 51 -9.02 32.78 -7.93
C MET A 51 -7.94 32.21 -8.84
N ALA A 52 -7.44 33.05 -9.76
CA ALA A 52 -6.32 32.71 -10.63
C ALA A 52 -5.00 32.83 -9.86
N GLN A 53 -4.09 31.91 -10.10
CA GLN A 53 -2.74 31.94 -9.56
C GLN A 53 -1.80 32.57 -10.60
N ASP A 54 -1.35 33.78 -10.36
CA ASP A 54 -0.32 34.46 -11.16
C ASP A 54 1.03 34.36 -10.44
N GLU A 55 2.10 34.02 -11.17
CA GLU A 55 3.44 33.86 -10.58
C GLU A 55 4.04 35.19 -10.09
N GLU A 56 3.65 36.34 -10.70
CA GLU A 56 4.20 37.64 -10.35
C GLU A 56 3.31 38.45 -9.39
N GLN A 57 1.97 38.31 -9.49
CA GLN A 57 1.00 39.12 -8.78
C GLN A 57 0.23 38.37 -7.68
N GLY A 58 0.48 37.07 -7.50
CA GLY A 58 -0.20 36.28 -6.50
C GLY A 58 -1.61 35.82 -6.92
N MET A 59 -2.53 35.70 -5.97
CA MET A 59 -3.92 35.32 -6.27
C MET A 59 -4.75 36.51 -6.73
N GLN A 60 -5.33 36.41 -7.92
CA GLN A 60 -6.22 37.41 -8.50
C GLN A 60 -7.58 36.82 -8.85
N GLU A 61 -8.62 37.61 -8.70
CA GLU A 61 -9.97 37.22 -9.09
C GLU A 61 -10.15 37.43 -10.59
N GLU A 62 -10.40 36.34 -11.31
CA GLU A 62 -10.73 36.34 -12.75
C GLU A 62 -12.13 35.77 -13.01
N LYS A 63 -12.73 36.17 -14.17
CA LYS A 63 -14.04 35.66 -14.58
C LYS A 63 -13.95 34.54 -15.61
N LEU A 64 -14.80 33.52 -15.44
CA LEU A 64 -15.08 32.53 -16.44
C LEU A 64 -16.07 33.08 -17.47
N PRO A 65 -16.00 32.63 -18.74
CA PRO A 65 -16.98 33.00 -19.76
C PRO A 65 -18.34 32.28 -19.62
N PHE A 66 -18.54 31.54 -18.54
CA PHE A 66 -19.76 30.82 -18.16
C PHE A 66 -19.86 30.75 -16.63
N SER A 67 -21.04 30.45 -16.12
CA SER A 67 -21.26 30.28 -14.68
C SER A 67 -21.45 28.82 -14.31
N LEU A 68 -21.01 28.45 -13.11
CA LEU A 68 -21.19 27.12 -12.52
C LEU A 68 -22.10 27.22 -11.30
N CYS A 69 -23.11 26.34 -11.23
CA CYS A 69 -24.00 26.26 -10.09
C CYS A 69 -23.97 24.85 -9.53
N LEU A 70 -23.39 24.68 -8.33
CA LEU A 70 -23.30 23.38 -7.65
C LEU A 70 -24.71 22.90 -7.28
N GLN A 71 -25.06 21.71 -7.72
CA GLN A 71 -26.32 21.05 -7.37
C GLN A 71 -26.15 20.10 -6.18
N LYS A 72 -25.06 19.30 -6.19
CA LYS A 72 -24.80 18.29 -5.17
C LYS A 72 -23.32 18.01 -5.06
N PHE A 73 -22.82 17.95 -3.83
CA PHE A 73 -21.54 17.34 -3.50
C PHE A 73 -21.77 16.02 -2.77
N GLU A 74 -20.97 15.00 -3.07
CA GLU A 74 -21.07 13.70 -2.43
C GLU A 74 -19.69 13.07 -2.24
N ALA A 75 -19.34 12.76 -1.00
CA ALA A 75 -18.25 11.87 -0.66
C ALA A 75 -18.78 10.44 -0.59
N LYS A 76 -18.35 9.58 -1.51
CA LYS A 76 -18.73 8.15 -1.51
C LYS A 76 -17.74 7.41 -0.64
N MET A 77 -18.23 6.67 0.35
CA MET A 77 -17.42 5.84 1.23
C MET A 77 -17.37 4.41 0.71
N HIS A 78 -16.31 3.66 1.04
CA HIS A 78 -16.30 2.22 0.91
C HIS A 78 -17.27 1.60 1.92
N ASP A 79 -18.02 0.58 1.52
CA ASP A 79 -19.05 -0.05 2.35
C ASP A 79 -18.50 -0.53 3.70
N GLY A 80 -19.13 -0.08 4.79
CA GLY A 80 -18.77 -0.44 6.14
C GLY A 80 -17.50 0.20 6.70
N THR A 81 -16.90 1.18 5.98
CA THR A 81 -15.67 1.86 6.40
C THR A 81 -15.86 3.37 6.43
N ASN A 82 -14.88 4.09 7.00
CA ASN A 82 -14.78 5.55 6.92
C ASN A 82 -13.84 6.01 5.79
N ALA A 83 -13.31 5.08 5.01
CA ALA A 83 -12.44 5.40 3.88
C ALA A 83 -13.27 5.92 2.69
N VAL A 84 -12.86 7.05 2.14
CA VAL A 84 -13.51 7.64 0.97
C VAL A 84 -13.09 6.88 -0.29
N ALA A 85 -14.09 6.45 -1.06
CA ALA A 85 -13.91 5.79 -2.35
C ALA A 85 -13.85 6.79 -3.51
N ASP A 86 -14.61 7.91 -3.43
CA ASP A 86 -14.61 8.97 -4.44
C ASP A 86 -15.23 10.25 -3.89
N TYR A 87 -14.85 11.39 -4.47
CA TYR A 87 -15.49 12.68 -4.28
C TYR A 87 -16.12 13.12 -5.59
N SER A 88 -17.40 13.43 -5.60
CA SER A 88 -18.14 13.82 -6.80
C SER A 88 -18.90 15.11 -6.59
N SER A 89 -18.74 16.06 -7.51
CA SER A 89 -19.47 17.33 -7.57
C SER A 89 -20.32 17.36 -8.84
N LYS A 90 -21.64 17.47 -8.67
CA LYS A 90 -22.59 17.68 -9.77
C LYS A 90 -23.01 19.13 -9.81
N PHE A 91 -22.93 19.75 -10.97
CA PHE A 91 -23.22 21.16 -11.19
C PHE A 91 -23.88 21.40 -12.54
N THR A 92 -24.55 22.53 -12.65
CA THR A 92 -25.07 23.04 -13.90
C THR A 92 -24.09 24.08 -14.44
N VAL A 93 -23.72 23.95 -15.72
CA VAL A 93 -23.00 24.95 -16.50
C VAL A 93 -24.02 25.85 -17.19
N ILE A 94 -23.91 27.15 -16.99
CA ILE A 94 -24.77 28.17 -17.60
C ILE A 94 -23.91 29.00 -18.54
N ASP A 95 -24.13 28.84 -19.84
CA ASP A 95 -23.36 29.49 -20.91
C ASP A 95 -24.30 30.29 -21.81
N GLY A 96 -24.57 31.54 -21.45
CA GLY A 96 -25.63 32.33 -22.05
C GLY A 96 -27.01 31.76 -21.77
N ASP A 97 -27.75 31.39 -22.82
CA ASP A 97 -29.07 30.74 -22.72
C ASP A 97 -28.98 29.21 -22.58
N ASP A 98 -27.81 28.62 -22.86
CA ASP A 98 -27.60 27.18 -22.80
C ASP A 98 -27.30 26.72 -21.35
N LYS A 99 -27.99 25.64 -20.94
CA LYS A 99 -27.75 24.98 -19.64
C LYS A 99 -27.40 23.52 -19.90
N SER A 100 -26.27 23.08 -19.35
CA SER A 100 -25.84 21.68 -19.40
C SER A 100 -25.45 21.18 -18.01
N GLU A 101 -25.65 19.88 -17.78
CA GLU A 101 -25.23 19.23 -16.53
C GLU A 101 -23.78 18.77 -16.67
N GLY A 102 -22.99 18.97 -15.60
CA GLY A 102 -21.63 18.51 -15.49
C GLY A 102 -21.42 17.73 -14.19
N GLU A 103 -20.54 16.76 -14.25
CA GLU A 103 -20.07 16.03 -13.08
C GLU A 103 -18.55 15.94 -13.11
N VAL A 104 -17.92 16.22 -11.98
CA VAL A 104 -16.48 16.04 -11.80
C VAL A 104 -16.24 15.14 -10.59
N SER A 105 -15.29 14.22 -10.70
CA SER A 105 -14.83 13.42 -9.58
C SER A 105 -13.30 13.31 -9.58
N MET A 106 -12.72 12.61 -8.59
CA MET A 106 -11.25 12.55 -8.43
C MET A 106 -10.53 12.04 -9.69
N ASN A 107 -11.16 11.12 -10.44
CA ASN A 107 -10.58 10.53 -11.65
C ASN A 107 -11.33 10.87 -12.94
N ASN A 108 -12.37 11.70 -12.86
CA ASN A 108 -13.17 12.09 -14.00
C ASN A 108 -13.24 13.62 -14.07
N ILE A 109 -12.47 14.19 -15.01
CA ILE A 109 -12.42 15.62 -15.24
C ILE A 109 -13.60 16.07 -16.10
N TYR A 110 -14.10 17.26 -15.84
CA TYR A 110 -15.07 17.90 -16.73
C TYR A 110 -14.38 18.97 -17.58
N SER A 111 -14.73 19.04 -18.86
CA SER A 111 -14.17 20.03 -19.78
C SER A 111 -15.29 20.80 -20.48
N HIS A 112 -15.24 22.12 -20.41
CA HIS A 112 -16.16 23.01 -21.13
C HIS A 112 -15.36 24.10 -21.82
N ARG A 113 -15.53 24.26 -23.13
CA ARG A 113 -14.66 25.08 -23.99
C ARG A 113 -13.19 24.68 -23.80
N SER A 114 -12.30 25.61 -23.44
CA SER A 114 -10.87 25.35 -23.15
C SER A 114 -10.57 25.15 -21.66
N TYR A 115 -11.58 25.20 -20.79
CA TYR A 115 -11.43 25.06 -19.35
C TYR A 115 -11.63 23.61 -18.92
N ARG A 116 -10.70 23.12 -18.10
CA ARG A 116 -10.76 21.79 -17.46
C ARG A 116 -10.95 21.98 -15.97
N LEU A 117 -11.93 21.29 -15.41
CA LEU A 117 -12.28 21.32 -13.98
C LEU A 117 -11.88 20.00 -13.34
N TYR A 118 -11.24 20.11 -12.17
CA TYR A 118 -10.78 18.98 -11.38
C TYR A 118 -11.30 19.11 -9.96
N GLN A 119 -11.72 18.01 -9.33
CA GLN A 119 -12.05 17.98 -7.91
C GLN A 119 -10.79 18.25 -7.08
N SER A 120 -10.84 19.25 -6.20
CA SER A 120 -9.69 19.63 -5.36
C SER A 120 -9.99 19.42 -3.89
N SER A 121 -10.95 20.16 -3.33
CA SER A 121 -11.34 20.06 -1.93
C SER A 121 -12.85 20.29 -1.77
N TYR A 122 -13.34 20.32 -0.54
CA TYR A 122 -14.75 20.54 -0.22
C TYR A 122 -14.90 21.19 1.14
N ASP A 123 -16.06 21.78 1.39
CA ASP A 123 -16.37 22.40 2.67
C ASP A 123 -16.78 21.33 3.69
N GLU A 124 -16.40 21.50 4.95
CA GLU A 124 -16.72 20.58 6.05
C GLU A 124 -18.23 20.39 6.25
N ASP A 125 -19.04 21.40 5.87
CA ASP A 125 -20.50 21.31 5.96
C ASP A 125 -21.15 20.45 4.84
N GLY A 126 -20.33 19.95 3.89
CA GLY A 126 -20.76 19.16 2.74
C GLY A 126 -21.63 19.92 1.73
N LYS A 127 -21.71 21.26 1.82
CA LYS A 127 -22.53 22.11 0.95
C LYS A 127 -21.72 22.92 -0.05
N GLY A 128 -20.41 22.81 -0.03
CA GLY A 128 -19.51 23.47 -0.96
C GLY A 128 -18.46 22.52 -1.51
N SER A 129 -17.95 22.87 -2.68
CA SER A 129 -16.88 22.15 -3.36
C SER A 129 -15.92 23.14 -3.99
N VAL A 130 -14.62 22.86 -3.89
CA VAL A 130 -13.57 23.63 -4.55
C VAL A 130 -13.04 22.83 -5.72
N LEU A 131 -13.13 23.43 -6.92
CA LEU A 131 -12.62 22.83 -8.13
C LEU A 131 -11.37 23.59 -8.60
N ALA A 132 -10.33 22.84 -8.97
CA ALA A 132 -9.18 23.42 -9.65
C ALA A 132 -9.53 23.63 -11.14
N ILE A 133 -9.11 24.77 -11.67
CA ILE A 133 -9.32 25.17 -13.07
C ILE A 133 -7.98 25.18 -13.79
N ASN A 134 -7.95 24.62 -14.99
CA ASN A 134 -6.85 24.76 -15.92
C ASN A 134 -7.38 25.05 -17.33
N ALA A 135 -7.01 26.20 -17.88
CA ALA A 135 -7.30 26.59 -19.25
C ALA A 135 -5.99 26.69 -20.02
N ASP A 136 -5.75 25.73 -20.91
CA ASP A 136 -4.57 25.68 -21.78
C ASP A 136 -4.98 25.26 -23.20
N PRO A 137 -5.47 26.22 -24.00
CA PRO A 137 -5.97 25.92 -25.34
C PRO A 137 -4.87 25.60 -26.36
N TYR A 138 -3.64 26.06 -26.14
CA TYR A 138 -2.55 25.95 -27.12
C TYR A 138 -1.48 24.94 -26.71
N GLY A 139 -1.02 24.97 -25.48
CA GLY A 139 0.11 24.16 -25.01
C GLY A 139 -0.22 22.68 -24.96
N ILE A 140 -1.41 22.30 -24.46
CA ILE A 140 -1.83 20.90 -24.35
C ILE A 140 -1.90 20.20 -25.71
N PRO A 141 -2.55 20.73 -26.76
CA PRO A 141 -2.59 20.08 -28.08
C PRO A 141 -1.21 19.88 -28.70
N VAL A 142 -0.32 20.88 -28.58
CA VAL A 142 1.05 20.82 -29.11
C VAL A 142 1.86 19.76 -28.36
N THR A 143 1.80 19.75 -27.01
CA THR A 143 2.50 18.77 -26.18
C THR A 143 2.04 17.33 -26.49
N TYR A 144 0.73 17.10 -26.61
CA TYR A 144 0.20 15.77 -26.94
C TYR A 144 0.57 15.32 -28.35
N THR A 145 0.65 16.24 -29.31
CA THR A 145 1.20 15.94 -30.64
C THR A 145 2.65 15.49 -30.54
N GLY A 146 3.44 16.17 -29.70
CA GLY A 146 4.82 15.77 -29.41
C GLY A 146 4.92 14.38 -28.77
N TYR A 147 4.04 14.04 -27.80
CA TYR A 147 4.01 12.70 -27.19
C TYR A 147 3.58 11.63 -28.19
N ALA A 148 2.62 11.89 -29.03
CA ALA A 148 2.22 10.94 -30.09
C ALA A 148 3.38 10.65 -31.05
N LEU A 149 4.09 11.71 -31.49
CA LEU A 149 5.27 11.57 -32.36
C LEU A 149 6.43 10.86 -31.63
N LEU A 150 6.63 11.12 -30.33
CA LEU A 150 7.61 10.42 -29.49
C LEU A 150 7.32 8.92 -29.46
N PHE A 151 6.09 8.53 -29.18
CA PHE A 151 5.69 7.13 -29.13
C PHE A 151 5.89 6.44 -30.50
N ILE A 152 5.43 7.06 -31.57
CA ILE A 152 5.61 6.55 -32.93
C ILE A 152 7.09 6.41 -33.28
N SER A 153 7.93 7.39 -32.94
CA SER A 153 9.36 7.37 -33.23
C SER A 153 10.10 6.27 -32.44
N LEU A 154 9.73 6.02 -31.18
CA LEU A 154 10.29 4.94 -30.36
C LEU A 154 9.95 3.56 -30.97
N VAL A 155 8.68 3.35 -31.34
CA VAL A 155 8.25 2.12 -32.01
C VAL A 155 8.99 1.96 -33.35
N TRP A 156 9.06 3.04 -34.15
CA TRP A 156 9.79 3.02 -35.44
C TRP A 156 11.27 2.66 -35.25
N MET A 157 11.92 3.16 -34.21
CA MET A 157 13.33 2.90 -33.92
C MET A 157 13.63 1.40 -33.69
N LEU A 158 12.65 0.61 -33.22
CA LEU A 158 12.77 -0.85 -33.09
C LEU A 158 12.81 -1.55 -34.46
N PHE A 159 12.13 -1.01 -35.45
CA PHE A 159 11.99 -1.61 -36.77
C PHE A 159 12.92 -1.01 -37.83
N ASP A 160 13.53 0.15 -37.59
CA ASP A 160 14.38 0.85 -38.55
C ASP A 160 15.64 0.02 -38.90
N PRO A 161 15.80 -0.42 -40.16
CA PRO A 161 16.94 -1.25 -40.60
C PRO A 161 18.29 -0.58 -40.38
N LYS A 162 18.32 0.77 -40.41
CA LYS A 162 19.53 1.60 -40.21
C LYS A 162 19.70 2.04 -38.77
N GLY A 163 18.76 1.68 -37.88
CA GLY A 163 18.74 2.03 -36.46
C GLY A 163 19.84 1.37 -35.66
N GLY A 164 20.27 2.05 -34.58
CA GLY A 164 21.28 1.56 -33.64
C GLY A 164 20.87 0.22 -33.01
N TYR A 165 19.58 0.05 -32.69
CA TYR A 165 19.05 -1.17 -32.12
C TYR A 165 19.27 -2.41 -33.03
N ARG A 166 18.89 -2.32 -34.30
CA ARG A 166 19.13 -3.42 -35.26
C ARG A 166 20.61 -3.66 -35.56
N ARG A 167 21.46 -2.62 -35.52
CA ARG A 167 22.92 -2.78 -35.62
C ARG A 167 23.49 -3.52 -34.41
N LEU A 168 23.03 -3.20 -33.20
CA LEU A 168 23.42 -3.91 -31.97
C LEU A 168 22.99 -5.38 -32.01
N LEU A 169 21.78 -5.68 -32.45
CA LEU A 169 21.31 -7.07 -32.60
C LEU A 169 22.14 -7.90 -33.61
N LYS A 170 22.75 -7.24 -34.60
CA LYS A 170 23.64 -7.89 -35.60
C LYS A 170 25.11 -7.89 -35.18
N SER A 171 25.45 -7.30 -34.04
CA SER A 171 26.84 -7.21 -33.55
C SER A 171 27.39 -8.57 -33.18
N PRO A 172 28.61 -8.94 -33.64
CA PRO A 172 29.27 -10.19 -33.26
C PRO A 172 29.64 -10.25 -31.76
N LEU A 173 29.64 -9.12 -31.05
CA LEU A 173 29.87 -9.05 -29.61
C LEU A 173 28.75 -9.72 -28.80
N LEU A 174 27.54 -9.73 -29.29
CA LEU A 174 26.41 -10.46 -28.68
C LEU A 174 26.52 -11.97 -28.86
N LYS A 175 27.39 -12.46 -29.76
CA LYS A 175 27.63 -13.88 -30.00
C LYS A 175 28.76 -14.47 -29.16
N LYS A 176 29.63 -13.63 -28.58
CA LYS A 176 30.71 -14.06 -27.68
C LYS A 176 30.43 -13.48 -26.30
N GLY A 177 29.99 -14.33 -25.39
CA GLY A 177 29.78 -13.96 -23.99
C GLY A 177 31.04 -13.36 -23.37
N ALA A 178 30.94 -12.12 -22.93
CA ALA A 178 32.05 -11.38 -22.35
C ALA A 178 32.30 -11.75 -20.88
N LEU A 179 33.54 -11.56 -20.51
CA LEU A 179 34.18 -11.91 -19.24
C LEU A 179 33.61 -11.16 -18.04
N ILE A 180 33.70 -11.82 -16.93
CA ILE A 180 33.23 -11.49 -15.59
C ILE A 180 34.27 -10.68 -14.84
N THR A 181 33.80 -9.70 -14.08
CA THR A 181 34.54 -9.19 -12.92
C THR A 181 33.71 -9.44 -11.68
N ALA A 182 34.27 -10.23 -10.75
CA ALA A 182 33.62 -10.56 -9.49
C ALA A 182 33.64 -9.35 -8.55
N LEU A 183 32.47 -8.92 -8.11
CA LEU A 183 32.37 -8.01 -6.96
C LEU A 183 31.93 -8.84 -5.75
N LEU A 184 32.89 -9.01 -4.84
CA LEU A 184 32.65 -9.57 -3.51
C LEU A 184 31.90 -8.52 -2.67
N LEU A 185 30.64 -8.76 -2.41
CA LEU A 185 29.90 -8.05 -1.37
C LEU A 185 29.85 -8.92 -0.12
N SER A 186 30.39 -8.38 0.94
CA SER A 186 30.41 -8.93 2.29
C SER A 186 29.03 -9.36 2.75
N MET A 187 28.86 -10.63 3.00
CA MET A 187 27.69 -11.20 3.63
C MET A 187 27.68 -10.82 5.12
N GLY A 188 26.73 -9.99 5.51
CA GLY A 188 26.39 -9.82 6.91
C GLY A 188 25.78 -11.11 7.46
N ASN A 189 26.37 -11.61 8.52
CA ASN A 189 25.87 -12.77 9.26
C ASN A 189 24.45 -12.52 9.76
N ILE A 190 23.50 -13.24 9.25
CA ILE A 190 22.17 -13.34 9.86
C ILE A 190 22.25 -14.47 10.89
N GLN A 191 22.49 -14.11 12.13
CA GLN A 191 22.27 -15.04 13.24
C GLN A 191 20.78 -15.19 13.48
N THR A 192 20.27 -16.37 13.23
CA THR A 192 18.98 -16.82 13.74
C THR A 192 19.13 -17.08 15.24
N LEU A 193 18.74 -16.13 16.05
CA LEU A 193 18.59 -16.33 17.48
C LEU A 193 17.36 -17.21 17.72
N HIS A 194 17.59 -18.45 18.08
CA HIS A 194 16.58 -19.27 18.74
C HIS A 194 16.42 -18.75 20.17
N ALA A 195 15.28 -18.14 20.46
CA ALA A 195 14.90 -17.81 21.81
C ALA A 195 14.53 -19.12 22.55
N GLU A 196 15.25 -19.40 23.63
CA GLU A 196 14.92 -20.48 24.56
C GLU A 196 13.55 -20.23 25.20
N SER A 197 12.78 -21.32 25.28
CA SER A 197 11.41 -21.34 25.77
C SER A 197 11.35 -21.16 27.30
N ALA A 198 10.87 -20.04 27.75
CA ALA A 198 10.30 -19.90 29.08
C ALA A 198 8.86 -20.45 29.07
N THR A 199 8.73 -21.74 29.06
CA THR A 199 7.45 -22.45 28.95
C THR A 199 6.94 -22.80 30.34
N GLY A 200 5.96 -22.08 30.86
CA GLY A 200 5.27 -22.50 32.07
C GLY A 200 3.95 -21.78 32.35
N ASN A 201 3.91 -20.47 32.19
CA ASN A 201 2.76 -19.66 32.64
C ASN A 201 1.84 -19.13 31.56
N LEU A 202 2.29 -19.05 30.33
CA LEU A 202 1.53 -18.41 29.25
C LEU A 202 0.45 -19.30 28.62
N GLN A 203 0.61 -20.62 28.63
CA GLN A 203 -0.39 -21.53 28.05
C GLN A 203 -1.76 -21.44 28.73
N ASN A 204 -1.78 -21.05 29.99
CA ASN A 204 -3.01 -20.84 30.77
C ASN A 204 -3.59 -19.42 30.62
N ALA A 205 -2.86 -18.51 30.01
CA ALA A 205 -3.24 -17.10 29.80
C ALA A 205 -3.53 -16.79 28.32
N VAL A 206 -3.99 -17.77 27.55
CA VAL A 206 -4.43 -17.67 26.17
C VAL A 206 -5.60 -18.61 25.91
N LEU A 207 -6.35 -18.36 24.85
CA LEU A 207 -7.34 -19.33 24.40
C LEU A 207 -6.67 -20.59 23.82
N PRO A 208 -7.28 -21.79 23.97
CA PRO A 208 -6.86 -22.98 23.25
C PRO A 208 -6.78 -22.71 21.74
N LYS A 209 -5.83 -23.34 21.05
CA LYS A 209 -5.53 -23.07 19.65
C LYS A 209 -6.78 -23.09 18.75
N GLU A 210 -7.61 -24.13 18.84
CA GLU A 210 -8.84 -24.26 18.04
C GLU A 210 -9.85 -23.13 18.32
N THR A 211 -9.94 -22.68 19.58
CA THR A 211 -10.81 -21.58 19.99
C THR A 211 -10.29 -20.23 19.50
N ALA A 212 -8.96 -20.03 19.56
CA ALA A 212 -8.30 -18.85 19.03
C ALA A 212 -8.43 -18.77 17.50
N GLU A 213 -8.37 -19.90 16.79
CA GLU A 213 -8.62 -19.95 15.35
C GLU A 213 -10.05 -19.50 15.00
N LYS A 214 -11.07 -19.93 15.78
CA LYS A 214 -12.45 -19.45 15.60
C LYS A 214 -12.60 -17.96 15.88
N PHE A 215 -11.88 -17.42 16.87
CA PHE A 215 -11.80 -15.98 17.09
C PHE A 215 -11.16 -15.28 15.87
N GLY A 216 -10.08 -15.83 15.34
CA GLY A 216 -9.40 -15.35 14.13
C GLY A 216 -10.26 -15.36 12.86
N GLU A 217 -11.33 -16.18 12.82
CA GLU A 217 -12.26 -16.25 11.70
C GLU A 217 -13.30 -15.13 11.67
N LEU A 218 -13.52 -14.43 12.78
CA LEU A 218 -14.42 -13.27 12.81
C LEU A 218 -13.88 -12.16 11.91
N HIS A 219 -14.79 -11.27 11.47
CA HIS A 219 -14.42 -10.09 10.71
C HIS A 219 -14.20 -8.88 11.62
N ILE A 220 -13.28 -8.02 11.24
CA ILE A 220 -12.92 -6.80 11.96
C ILE A 220 -12.70 -5.66 10.95
N LEU A 221 -13.10 -4.45 11.32
CA LEU A 221 -12.70 -3.23 10.61
C LEU A 221 -11.28 -2.87 11.05
N TYR A 222 -10.33 -3.02 10.14
CA TYR A 222 -8.93 -2.74 10.38
C TYR A 222 -8.27 -2.15 9.12
N ASN A 223 -7.46 -1.09 9.25
CA ASN A 223 -6.83 -0.37 8.14
C ASN A 223 -7.86 0.01 7.04
N ASP A 224 -8.99 0.59 7.47
CA ASP A 224 -10.08 1.04 6.62
C ASP A 224 -10.68 -0.04 5.69
N ARG A 225 -10.57 -1.31 6.07
CA ARG A 225 -11.21 -2.43 5.37
C ARG A 225 -11.72 -3.50 6.34
N ILE A 226 -12.66 -4.29 5.88
CA ILE A 226 -13.14 -5.45 6.62
C ILE A 226 -12.26 -6.65 6.27
N CYS A 227 -11.66 -7.25 7.28
CA CYS A 227 -10.75 -8.38 7.13
C CYS A 227 -10.94 -9.41 8.26
N PRO A 228 -10.38 -10.63 8.15
CA PRO A 228 -10.35 -11.57 9.27
C PRO A 228 -9.59 -11.02 10.47
N VAL A 229 -10.05 -11.30 11.69
CA VAL A 229 -9.31 -10.98 12.93
C VAL A 229 -7.90 -11.58 12.91
N GLN A 230 -7.70 -12.70 12.24
CA GLN A 230 -6.37 -13.28 12.00
C GLN A 230 -5.40 -12.29 11.35
N THR A 231 -5.85 -11.48 10.37
CA THR A 231 -5.01 -10.47 9.71
C THR A 231 -4.54 -9.43 10.71
N PHE A 232 -5.45 -8.93 11.55
CA PHE A 232 -5.14 -8.01 12.63
C PHE A 232 -4.16 -8.64 13.65
N ALA A 233 -4.39 -9.90 14.06
CA ALA A 233 -3.53 -10.61 15.00
C ALA A 233 -2.08 -10.76 14.47
N LEU A 234 -1.92 -11.13 13.20
CA LEU A 234 -0.61 -11.26 12.56
C LEU A 234 0.13 -9.92 12.46
N ASP A 235 -0.58 -8.86 12.13
CA ASP A 235 0.00 -7.52 12.04
C ASP A 235 0.36 -6.98 13.43
N PHE A 236 -0.50 -7.17 14.42
CA PHE A 236 -0.24 -6.86 15.83
C PHE A 236 1.05 -7.53 16.32
N CYS A 237 1.18 -8.85 16.16
CA CYS A 237 2.38 -9.58 16.56
C CYS A 237 3.63 -9.06 15.85
N LYS A 238 3.54 -8.81 14.54
CA LYS A 238 4.66 -8.33 13.75
C LYS A 238 5.07 -6.90 14.12
N LYS A 239 4.13 -5.99 14.37
CA LYS A 239 4.40 -4.61 14.76
C LYS A 239 5.02 -4.51 16.15
N ILE A 240 4.53 -5.28 17.12
CA ILE A 240 4.96 -5.19 18.52
C ILE A 240 6.19 -6.05 18.78
N TYR A 241 6.12 -7.35 18.44
CA TYR A 241 7.15 -8.33 18.76
C TYR A 241 8.18 -8.50 17.62
N GLY A 242 7.76 -8.27 16.38
CA GLY A 242 8.62 -8.41 15.20
C GLY A 242 8.56 -9.78 14.52
N ALA A 243 7.71 -10.71 14.98
CA ALA A 243 7.49 -12.03 14.39
C ALA A 243 6.00 -12.34 14.29
N ARG A 244 5.65 -13.42 13.60
CA ARG A 244 4.26 -13.85 13.35
C ARG A 244 3.70 -14.77 14.45
N SER A 245 4.52 -15.16 15.39
CA SER A 245 4.21 -16.04 16.53
C SER A 245 5.06 -15.65 17.71
N TYR A 246 4.66 -16.02 18.90
CA TYR A 246 5.36 -15.73 20.14
C TYR A 246 5.50 -17.01 20.97
N GLN A 247 6.72 -17.47 21.25
CA GLN A 247 7.01 -18.64 22.09
C GLN A 247 6.17 -19.90 21.75
N GLY A 248 5.96 -20.17 20.47
CA GLY A 248 5.15 -21.29 20.00
C GLY A 248 3.64 -21.04 19.93
N LEU A 249 3.16 -19.89 20.43
CA LEU A 249 1.77 -19.48 20.32
C LEU A 249 1.48 -18.86 18.96
N THR A 250 0.29 -19.13 18.41
CA THR A 250 -0.17 -18.49 17.17
C THR A 250 -0.53 -17.02 17.42
N ALA A 251 -0.57 -16.21 16.36
CA ALA A 251 -0.94 -14.80 16.48
C ALA A 251 -2.33 -14.60 17.10
N GLU A 252 -3.28 -15.46 16.77
CA GLU A 252 -4.64 -15.44 17.31
C GLU A 252 -4.64 -15.76 18.83
N GLN A 253 -3.78 -16.68 19.26
CA GLN A 253 -3.59 -16.97 20.69
C GLN A 253 -3.00 -15.76 21.41
N VAL A 254 -1.96 -15.14 20.84
CA VAL A 254 -1.35 -13.92 21.41
C VAL A 254 -2.37 -12.79 21.50
N LEU A 255 -3.14 -12.54 20.43
CA LEU A 255 -4.18 -11.52 20.47
C LEU A 255 -5.22 -11.81 21.55
N SER A 256 -5.68 -13.06 21.65
CA SER A 256 -6.62 -13.47 22.69
C SER A 256 -6.06 -13.29 24.10
N GLY A 257 -4.76 -13.52 24.28
CA GLY A 257 -4.06 -13.26 25.53
C GLY A 257 -4.12 -11.80 25.95
N TRP A 258 -3.82 -10.88 25.04
CA TRP A 258 -3.90 -9.45 25.32
C TRP A 258 -5.34 -8.97 25.58
N VAL A 259 -6.33 -9.53 24.86
CA VAL A 259 -7.75 -9.15 25.02
C VAL A 259 -8.33 -9.65 26.34
N PHE A 260 -8.12 -10.92 26.71
CA PHE A 260 -8.79 -11.56 27.85
C PHE A 260 -7.93 -11.65 29.11
N TYR A 261 -6.61 -11.69 28.98
CA TYR A 261 -5.64 -11.86 30.06
C TYR A 261 -4.62 -10.72 30.12
N GLY A 262 -5.02 -9.50 29.74
CA GLY A 262 -4.14 -8.35 29.55
C GLY A 262 -3.26 -8.00 30.75
N ASN A 263 -3.68 -8.29 32.00
CA ASN A 263 -2.85 -8.05 33.20
C ASN A 263 -1.68 -9.03 33.28
N THR A 264 -1.87 -10.29 32.91
CA THR A 264 -0.80 -11.30 32.84
C THR A 264 0.17 -10.94 31.74
N TRP A 265 -0.35 -10.60 30.56
CA TRP A 265 0.43 -10.22 29.39
C TRP A 265 1.19 -8.90 29.55
N ALA A 266 0.75 -8.00 30.42
CA ALA A 266 1.46 -6.76 30.71
C ALA A 266 2.86 -6.98 31.33
N ASN A 267 3.12 -8.15 31.93
CA ASN A 267 4.42 -8.52 32.47
C ASN A 267 5.33 -9.22 31.45
N GLU A 268 4.76 -9.66 30.30
CA GLU A 268 5.52 -10.40 29.30
C GLU A 268 6.45 -9.50 28.48
N PRO A 269 7.69 -9.93 28.20
CA PRO A 269 8.65 -9.18 27.38
C PRO A 269 8.29 -9.26 25.89
N PHE A 270 7.19 -8.62 25.51
CA PHE A 270 6.60 -8.71 24.19
C PHE A 270 6.94 -7.54 23.27
N ILE A 271 7.31 -6.38 23.83
CA ILE A 271 7.60 -5.16 23.05
C ILE A 271 9.06 -5.17 22.60
N LYS A 272 9.28 -5.34 21.28
CA LYS A 272 10.62 -5.30 20.69
C LYS A 272 11.18 -3.89 20.71
N ILE A 273 12.37 -3.73 21.30
CA ILE A 273 13.10 -2.46 21.35
C ILE A 273 14.19 -2.49 20.29
N LYS A 274 14.17 -1.51 19.38
CA LYS A 274 15.22 -1.34 18.37
C LYS A 274 16.51 -0.89 19.03
N SER A 275 17.66 -1.38 18.54
CA SER A 275 18.97 -0.88 18.98
C SER A 275 19.12 0.61 18.65
N GLY A 276 19.61 1.40 19.61
CA GLY A 276 19.81 2.83 19.45
C GLY A 276 20.08 3.56 20.76
N GLU A 277 20.11 4.88 20.70
CA GLU A 277 20.52 5.76 21.81
C GLU A 277 19.61 5.62 23.03
N MET A 278 18.30 5.58 22.82
CA MET A 278 17.31 5.45 23.90
C MET A 278 17.44 4.11 24.64
N LYS A 279 17.63 3.01 23.89
CA LYS A 279 17.84 1.69 24.51
C LYS A 279 19.04 1.69 25.44
N THR A 280 20.14 2.34 25.03
CA THR A 280 21.36 2.44 25.83
C THR A 280 21.17 3.37 27.02
N ALA A 281 20.57 4.55 26.82
CA ALA A 281 20.39 5.55 27.88
C ALA A 281 19.44 5.06 28.99
N MET A 282 18.38 4.35 28.64
CA MET A 282 17.41 3.79 29.61
C MET A 282 17.73 2.35 30.04
N ASN A 283 18.84 1.77 29.57
CA ASN A 283 19.22 0.38 29.82
C ASN A 283 18.10 -0.63 29.57
N LEU A 284 17.40 -0.47 28.42
CA LEU A 284 16.29 -1.32 28.05
C LEU A 284 16.76 -2.65 27.45
N PRO A 285 16.09 -3.79 27.74
CA PRO A 285 16.37 -5.07 27.11
C PRO A 285 15.94 -5.07 25.63
N ASP A 286 16.30 -6.13 24.88
CA ASP A 286 15.83 -6.30 23.48
C ASP A 286 14.30 -6.41 23.37
N TYR A 287 13.70 -7.00 24.39
CA TYR A 287 12.25 -7.11 24.55
C TYR A 287 11.87 -6.64 25.94
N ALA A 288 10.98 -5.66 26.00
CA ALA A 288 10.47 -5.10 27.25
C ALA A 288 9.01 -5.50 27.49
N SER A 289 8.59 -5.53 28.76
CA SER A 289 7.18 -5.69 29.11
C SER A 289 6.47 -4.33 29.08
N LEU A 290 5.14 -4.35 28.99
CA LEU A 290 4.34 -3.12 29.07
C LEU A 290 4.60 -2.40 30.42
N ASN A 291 4.68 -3.16 31.51
CA ASN A 291 4.89 -2.61 32.84
C ASN A 291 6.27 -1.95 33.05
N THR A 292 7.26 -2.25 32.20
CA THR A 292 8.57 -1.56 32.20
C THR A 292 8.43 -0.06 31.99
N PHE A 293 7.40 0.38 31.24
CA PHE A 293 7.19 1.79 30.90
C PHE A 293 6.24 2.51 31.87
N PHE A 294 5.68 1.82 32.85
CA PHE A 294 4.79 2.38 33.86
C PHE A 294 5.36 2.16 35.25
N ASN A 295 5.99 3.18 35.82
CA ASN A 295 6.53 3.12 37.18
C ASN A 295 5.77 4.08 38.09
N ARG A 296 5.13 3.53 39.11
CA ARG A 296 4.37 4.31 40.12
C ARG A 296 5.25 5.24 40.94
N GLU A 297 6.52 4.87 41.16
CA GLU A 297 7.47 5.65 41.97
C GLU A 297 8.07 6.83 41.21
N MET A 298 8.15 6.76 39.87
CA MET A 298 8.72 7.80 38.99
C MET A 298 7.67 8.70 38.32
N GLY A 299 6.42 8.68 38.76
CA GLY A 299 5.38 9.57 38.23
C GLY A 299 4.60 9.03 37.05
N GLY A 300 4.56 7.71 36.86
CA GLY A 300 3.68 7.05 35.89
C GLY A 300 4.36 6.62 34.59
N TYR A 301 4.19 7.34 33.49
CA TYR A 301 4.68 6.94 32.19
C TYR A 301 6.12 7.42 31.93
N THR A 302 7.09 6.51 31.93
CA THR A 302 8.53 6.82 31.99
C THR A 302 9.09 7.51 30.75
N ILE A 303 8.48 7.28 29.57
CA ILE A 303 8.94 7.87 28.30
C ILE A 303 8.08 9.06 27.86
N GLY A 304 7.04 9.42 28.61
CA GLY A 304 6.06 10.42 28.23
C GLY A 304 6.65 11.79 27.89
N GLN A 305 7.66 12.25 28.67
CA GLN A 305 8.34 13.50 28.41
C GLN A 305 9.02 13.50 27.04
N TYR A 306 9.77 12.46 26.70
CA TYR A 306 10.52 12.36 25.42
C TYR A 306 9.58 12.26 24.22
N VAL A 307 8.44 11.61 24.39
CA VAL A 307 7.38 11.55 23.36
C VAL A 307 6.80 12.94 23.12
N GLN A 308 6.53 13.70 24.19
CA GLN A 308 6.03 15.07 24.07
C GLN A 308 7.06 15.99 23.41
N GLU A 309 8.33 15.89 23.75
CA GLU A 309 9.43 16.64 23.14
C GLU A 309 9.55 16.32 21.63
N TYR A 310 9.37 15.07 21.22
CA TYR A 310 9.33 14.68 19.80
C TYR A 310 8.21 15.40 19.04
N TYR A 311 6.99 15.40 19.56
CA TYR A 311 5.86 16.08 18.93
C TYR A 311 5.97 17.61 18.99
N ASN A 312 6.74 18.15 19.91
CA ASN A 312 7.07 19.58 20.00
C ASN A 312 8.21 20.02 19.05
N GLY A 313 8.78 19.08 18.26
CA GLY A 313 9.74 19.36 17.20
C GLY A 313 11.18 18.88 17.45
N GLN A 314 11.48 18.20 18.55
CA GLN A 314 12.77 17.56 18.80
C GLN A 314 12.82 16.18 18.10
N GLN A 315 13.09 16.19 16.80
CA GLN A 315 13.04 14.96 15.97
C GLN A 315 14.43 14.30 15.79
N ASP A 316 15.24 14.25 16.84
CA ASP A 316 16.46 13.47 16.83
C ASP A 316 16.19 11.96 16.97
N LYS A 317 17.24 11.14 16.83
CA LYS A 317 17.10 9.67 16.85
C LYS A 317 16.62 9.13 18.21
N PHE A 318 16.96 9.77 19.31
CA PHE A 318 16.54 9.38 20.65
C PHE A 318 15.03 9.57 20.82
N HIS A 319 14.52 10.77 20.51
CA HIS A 319 13.09 11.10 20.61
C HIS A 319 12.24 10.34 19.59
N GLN A 320 12.77 10.11 18.38
CA GLN A 320 12.11 9.26 17.40
C GLN A 320 11.94 7.81 17.89
N GLN A 321 12.93 7.26 18.62
CA GLN A 321 12.80 5.94 19.22
C GLN A 321 11.78 5.92 20.37
N ALA A 322 11.68 7.01 21.14
CA ALA A 322 10.64 7.15 22.14
C ALA A 322 9.23 7.12 21.51
N ALA A 323 9.03 7.88 20.43
CA ALA A 323 7.77 7.88 19.69
C ALA A 323 7.46 6.51 19.03
N ASP A 324 8.47 5.79 18.52
CA ASP A 324 8.30 4.43 17.99
C ASP A 324 7.83 3.43 19.08
N ILE A 325 8.36 3.55 20.29
CA ILE A 325 7.97 2.69 21.44
C ILE A 325 6.58 3.08 21.92
N ASP A 326 6.30 4.37 22.05
CA ASP A 326 4.98 4.89 22.41
C ASP A 326 3.89 4.38 21.46
N GLY A 327 4.13 4.45 20.15
CA GLY A 327 3.19 3.93 19.16
C GLY A 327 2.86 2.44 19.36
N LYS A 328 3.81 1.61 19.79
CA LYS A 328 3.55 0.21 20.13
C LYS A 328 2.74 0.08 21.43
N ILE A 329 3.04 0.89 22.42
CA ILE A 329 2.31 0.92 23.69
C ILE A 329 0.86 1.35 23.47
N GLN A 330 0.62 2.38 22.64
CA GLN A 330 -0.72 2.85 22.29
C GLN A 330 -1.55 1.74 21.63
N ILE A 331 -0.98 0.99 20.67
CA ILE A 331 -1.67 -0.15 20.04
C ILE A 331 -2.09 -1.21 21.08
N ILE A 332 -1.21 -1.51 22.05
CA ILE A 332 -1.53 -2.44 23.13
C ILE A 332 -2.64 -1.89 24.05
N MET A 333 -2.57 -0.61 24.41
CA MET A 333 -3.55 0.03 25.29
C MET A 333 -4.93 0.08 24.62
N GLU A 334 -5.01 0.51 23.36
CA GLU A 334 -6.26 0.51 22.60
C GLU A 334 -6.89 -0.90 22.51
N LEU A 335 -6.04 -1.93 22.32
CA LEU A 335 -6.52 -3.31 22.30
C LEU A 335 -7.07 -3.75 23.67
N ARG A 336 -6.38 -3.44 24.75
CA ARG A 336 -6.81 -3.76 26.14
C ARG A 336 -8.10 -3.04 26.53
N GLU A 337 -8.26 -1.80 26.07
CA GLU A 337 -9.49 -1.02 26.28
C GLU A 337 -10.64 -1.48 25.37
N GLY A 338 -10.35 -2.28 24.35
CA GLY A 338 -11.32 -2.77 23.38
C GLY A 338 -11.63 -1.81 22.24
N ILE A 339 -10.94 -0.68 22.14
CA ILE A 339 -11.16 0.36 21.09
C ILE A 339 -10.87 -0.22 19.72
N SER A 340 -9.78 -0.99 19.58
CA SER A 340 -9.37 -1.60 18.32
C SER A 340 -10.25 -2.78 17.90
N LEU A 341 -11.13 -3.30 18.76
CA LEU A 341 -11.99 -4.47 18.49
C LEU A 341 -13.28 -4.09 17.78
N LYS A 342 -13.19 -3.48 16.60
CA LYS A 342 -14.35 -3.11 15.77
C LYS A 342 -14.90 -4.32 15.01
N VAL A 343 -15.51 -5.24 15.74
CA VAL A 343 -16.02 -6.53 15.22
C VAL A 343 -17.56 -6.62 15.17
N LEU A 344 -18.26 -5.56 15.56
CA LEU A 344 -19.71 -5.56 15.74
C LEU A 344 -20.38 -4.62 14.73
N PRO A 345 -20.80 -5.13 13.56
CA PRO A 345 -21.44 -4.31 12.53
C PRO A 345 -22.90 -3.99 12.88
N TYR A 346 -23.36 -2.81 12.44
CA TYR A 346 -24.75 -2.42 12.43
C TYR A 346 -25.08 -1.63 11.18
N THR A 347 -26.13 -2.04 10.47
CA THR A 347 -26.64 -1.35 9.27
C THR A 347 -27.82 -0.47 9.64
N PHE A 348 -27.69 0.84 9.39
CA PHE A 348 -28.73 1.79 9.72
C PHE A 348 -29.92 1.69 8.76
N THR A 349 -31.12 1.57 9.30
CA THR A 349 -32.37 1.51 8.51
C THR A 349 -32.93 2.89 8.18
N LYS A 350 -32.48 3.95 8.88
CA LYS A 350 -32.95 5.34 8.74
C LYS A 350 -31.74 6.30 8.69
N ASN A 351 -31.95 7.47 8.09
CA ASN A 351 -30.96 8.54 8.12
C ASN A 351 -30.78 9.10 9.55
N VAL A 352 -29.55 9.20 10.00
CA VAL A 352 -29.21 9.58 11.38
C VAL A 352 -28.15 10.65 11.41
N LYS A 353 -28.24 11.59 12.36
CA LYS A 353 -27.16 12.52 12.66
C LYS A 353 -26.02 11.79 13.39
N ALA A 354 -24.81 11.86 12.88
CA ALA A 354 -23.65 11.33 13.59
C ALA A 354 -23.35 12.18 14.85
N THR A 355 -22.87 11.50 15.90
CA THR A 355 -22.70 12.11 17.23
C THR A 355 -21.50 13.06 17.32
N LYS A 356 -20.54 13.02 16.40
CA LYS A 356 -19.30 13.80 16.51
C LYS A 356 -19.12 14.92 15.48
N ASP A 357 -19.58 14.79 14.23
CA ASP A 357 -19.14 15.69 13.14
C ASP A 357 -20.29 16.32 12.33
N HIS A 358 -21.50 16.45 12.88
CA HIS A 358 -22.69 16.93 12.16
C HIS A 358 -22.97 16.21 10.83
N SER A 359 -22.23 15.15 10.50
CA SER A 359 -22.43 14.34 9.32
C SER A 359 -23.68 13.46 9.46
N PHE A 360 -24.39 13.25 8.35
CA PHE A 360 -25.55 12.36 8.32
C PHE A 360 -25.12 10.97 7.89
N ILE A 361 -25.44 9.95 8.70
CA ILE A 361 -25.36 8.55 8.32
C ILE A 361 -26.61 8.24 7.51
N LYS A 362 -26.46 7.88 6.25
CA LYS A 362 -27.59 7.52 5.36
C LYS A 362 -28.14 6.14 5.72
N ALA A 363 -29.43 5.93 5.50
CA ALA A 363 -30.04 4.59 5.56
C ALA A 363 -29.30 3.64 4.60
N GLY A 364 -29.06 2.40 5.02
CA GLY A 364 -28.26 1.41 4.28
C GLY A 364 -26.77 1.46 4.55
N THR A 365 -26.26 2.49 5.25
CA THR A 365 -24.83 2.55 5.66
C THR A 365 -24.58 1.58 6.81
N THR A 366 -23.53 0.78 6.71
CA THR A 366 -23.05 -0.09 7.79
C THR A 366 -21.89 0.58 8.54
N THR A 367 -21.91 0.51 9.86
CA THR A 367 -20.82 0.95 10.72
C THR A 367 -20.37 -0.20 11.61
N TRP A 368 -19.08 -0.39 11.76
CA TRP A 368 -18.49 -1.40 12.63
C TRP A 368 -18.09 -0.79 13.96
N PHE A 369 -18.68 -1.27 15.02
CA PHE A 369 -18.49 -0.76 16.37
C PHE A 369 -17.55 -1.65 17.19
N SER A 370 -16.84 -1.02 18.10
CA SER A 370 -16.18 -1.68 19.23
C SER A 370 -17.12 -1.75 20.43
N PRO A 371 -16.87 -2.61 21.42
CA PRO A 371 -17.69 -2.70 22.64
C PRO A 371 -17.78 -1.40 23.45
N VAL A 372 -16.77 -0.53 23.30
CA VAL A 372 -16.64 0.72 24.07
C VAL A 372 -17.08 1.96 23.34
N ASP A 373 -17.40 1.85 22.05
CA ASP A 373 -17.82 2.99 21.23
C ASP A 373 -19.13 3.60 21.76
N LYS A 374 -19.24 4.93 21.64
CA LYS A 374 -20.51 5.64 21.88
C LYS A 374 -21.46 5.38 20.72
N LEU A 375 -22.49 4.60 20.98
CA LEU A 375 -23.48 4.24 19.98
C LEU A 375 -24.44 5.41 19.69
N PRO A 376 -24.77 5.71 18.41
CA PRO A 376 -25.83 6.62 18.05
C PRO A 376 -27.19 6.17 18.62
N GLN A 377 -28.06 7.13 18.96
CA GLN A 377 -29.39 6.83 19.50
C GLN A 377 -30.29 6.02 18.55
N ALA A 378 -29.98 5.99 17.28
CA ALA A 378 -30.71 5.24 16.27
C ALA A 378 -30.34 3.75 16.19
N VAL A 379 -29.36 3.30 16.94
CA VAL A 379 -29.10 1.86 17.08
C VAL A 379 -30.20 1.26 17.94
N GLU A 380 -30.88 0.24 17.44
CA GLU A 380 -31.94 -0.43 18.16
C GLU A 380 -31.45 -0.97 19.51
N HIS A 381 -32.29 -0.84 20.54
CA HIS A 381 -31.94 -1.15 21.92
C HIS A 381 -31.34 -2.55 22.11
N GLN A 382 -31.89 -3.55 21.41
CA GLN A 382 -31.37 -4.93 21.49
C GLN A 382 -29.96 -5.05 20.91
N HIS A 383 -29.69 -4.42 19.76
CA HIS A 383 -28.36 -4.37 19.17
C HIS A 383 -27.36 -3.59 20.05
N ALA A 384 -27.80 -2.47 20.63
CA ALA A 384 -26.96 -1.68 21.52
C ALA A 384 -26.57 -2.46 22.77
N LEU A 385 -27.49 -3.20 23.38
CA LEU A 385 -27.20 -4.09 24.52
C LEU A 385 -26.23 -5.22 24.12
N TYR A 386 -26.43 -5.82 22.95
CA TYR A 386 -25.53 -6.87 22.46
C TYR A 386 -24.11 -6.33 22.25
N ILE A 387 -23.98 -5.21 21.53
CA ILE A 387 -22.66 -4.59 21.23
C ILE A 387 -21.91 -4.28 22.51
N LYS A 388 -22.57 -3.71 23.52
CA LYS A 388 -21.90 -3.33 24.78
C LYS A 388 -21.53 -4.49 25.70
N ASN A 389 -22.33 -5.57 25.69
CA ASN A 389 -22.20 -6.61 26.70
C ASN A 389 -21.55 -7.90 26.21
N VAL A 390 -21.50 -8.16 24.90
CA VAL A 390 -21.03 -9.44 24.35
C VAL A 390 -19.63 -9.81 24.81
N PHE A 391 -18.68 -8.85 24.82
CA PHE A 391 -17.32 -9.11 25.28
C PHE A 391 -17.20 -9.27 26.80
N SER A 392 -18.05 -8.61 27.58
CA SER A 392 -18.11 -8.80 29.02
C SER A 392 -18.58 -10.22 29.38
N LEU A 393 -19.62 -10.69 28.70
CA LEU A 393 -20.13 -12.06 28.87
C LEU A 393 -19.08 -13.10 28.43
N LEU A 394 -18.48 -12.87 27.25
CA LEU A 394 -17.42 -13.73 26.74
C LEU A 394 -16.23 -13.82 27.70
N ASN A 395 -15.79 -12.70 28.28
CA ASN A 395 -14.69 -12.65 29.24
C ASN A 395 -15.01 -13.47 30.52
N GLY A 396 -16.28 -13.47 30.95
CA GLY A 396 -16.72 -14.31 32.04
C GLY A 396 -16.54 -15.81 31.79
N ASP A 397 -16.98 -16.28 30.60
CA ASP A 397 -16.83 -17.70 30.21
C ASP A 397 -15.37 -18.08 29.93
N VAL A 398 -14.57 -17.16 29.38
CA VAL A 398 -13.12 -17.36 29.17
C VAL A 398 -12.40 -17.54 30.51
N LYS A 399 -12.66 -16.69 31.52
CA LYS A 399 -12.08 -16.80 32.85
C LYS A 399 -12.54 -18.03 33.62
N ALA A 400 -13.76 -18.49 33.36
CA ALA A 400 -14.30 -19.75 33.90
C ALA A 400 -13.73 -21.00 33.22
N GLY A 401 -12.93 -20.84 32.13
CA GLY A 401 -12.37 -21.96 31.38
C GLY A 401 -13.40 -22.72 30.52
N ASN A 402 -14.57 -22.15 30.29
CA ASN A 402 -15.68 -22.81 29.59
C ASN A 402 -15.54 -22.73 28.06
N THR A 403 -14.57 -23.46 27.51
CA THR A 403 -14.21 -23.44 26.09
C THR A 403 -15.38 -23.75 25.15
N SER A 404 -16.29 -24.62 25.55
CA SER A 404 -17.46 -24.97 24.72
C SER A 404 -18.38 -23.77 24.51
N ARG A 405 -18.71 -23.04 25.59
CA ARG A 405 -19.54 -21.83 25.50
C ARG A 405 -18.84 -20.70 24.75
N VAL A 406 -17.53 -20.53 24.95
CA VAL A 406 -16.72 -19.55 24.20
C VAL A 406 -16.79 -19.83 22.69
N ASN A 407 -16.64 -21.10 22.29
CA ASN A 407 -16.81 -21.50 20.89
C ASN A 407 -18.20 -21.20 20.34
N GLU A 408 -19.25 -21.44 21.12
CA GLU A 408 -20.63 -21.12 20.75
C GLU A 408 -20.83 -19.61 20.57
N PHE A 409 -20.24 -18.80 21.47
CA PHE A 409 -20.24 -17.34 21.33
C PHE A 409 -19.62 -16.87 20.01
N PHE A 410 -18.46 -17.40 19.62
CA PHE A 410 -17.83 -17.02 18.34
C PHE A 410 -18.68 -17.41 17.12
N VAL A 411 -19.34 -18.55 17.16
CA VAL A 411 -20.29 -18.95 16.10
C VAL A 411 -21.47 -17.98 16.03
N LYS A 412 -22.05 -17.60 17.19
CA LYS A 412 -23.14 -16.62 17.26
C LYS A 412 -22.71 -15.23 16.78
N MET A 413 -21.50 -14.80 17.17
CA MET A 413 -20.94 -13.52 16.71
C MET A 413 -20.74 -13.51 15.19
N LYS A 414 -20.23 -14.59 14.61
CA LYS A 414 -20.08 -14.72 13.16
C LYS A 414 -21.43 -14.61 12.44
N LYS A 415 -22.44 -15.31 12.95
CA LYS A 415 -23.80 -15.22 12.41
C LYS A 415 -24.39 -13.81 12.56
N TYR A 416 -24.12 -13.13 13.69
CA TYR A 416 -24.51 -11.74 13.88
C TYR A 416 -23.85 -10.83 12.83
N GLN A 417 -22.55 -11.01 12.57
CA GLN A 417 -21.84 -10.28 11.53
C GLN A 417 -22.47 -10.48 10.15
N GLU A 418 -22.80 -11.72 9.79
CA GLU A 418 -23.45 -12.05 8.50
C GLU A 418 -24.81 -11.36 8.32
N VAL A 419 -25.60 -11.23 9.39
CA VAL A 419 -26.94 -10.62 9.33
C VAL A 419 -26.88 -9.09 9.38
N SER A 420 -25.97 -8.52 10.20
CA SER A 420 -25.98 -7.09 10.54
C SER A 420 -25.00 -6.24 9.71
N SER A 421 -24.21 -6.87 8.85
CA SER A 421 -23.12 -6.19 8.09
C SER A 421 -23.57 -5.59 6.76
N GLY A 422 -24.82 -5.78 6.33
CA GLY A 422 -25.26 -5.34 5.00
C GLY A 422 -24.35 -5.89 3.90
N ASN A 423 -23.82 -5.01 3.04
CA ASN A 423 -22.92 -5.37 1.94
C ASN A 423 -21.44 -5.20 2.28
N SER A 424 -21.10 -4.93 3.56
CA SER A 424 -19.71 -4.59 3.93
C SER A 424 -18.78 -5.80 4.05
N LEU A 425 -19.30 -7.03 4.12
CA LEU A 425 -18.46 -8.22 4.21
C LEU A 425 -17.71 -8.51 2.91
N PRO A 426 -16.44 -8.94 3.01
CA PRO A 426 -15.71 -9.42 1.86
C PRO A 426 -16.38 -10.68 1.27
N THR A 427 -16.26 -10.85 -0.04
CA THR A 427 -16.75 -12.06 -0.70
C THR A 427 -16.03 -13.31 -0.17
N ALA A 428 -16.68 -14.48 -0.30
CA ALA A 428 -16.07 -15.74 0.12
C ALA A 428 -14.71 -16.00 -0.57
N THR A 429 -14.54 -15.52 -1.81
CA THR A 429 -13.27 -15.61 -2.55
C THR A 429 -12.20 -14.72 -1.95
N GLN A 430 -12.51 -13.47 -1.62
CA GLN A 430 -11.60 -12.54 -0.94
C GLN A 430 -11.17 -13.08 0.42
N TYR A 431 -12.13 -13.57 1.20
CA TYR A 431 -11.86 -14.15 2.51
C TYR A 431 -10.91 -15.36 2.42
N LYS A 432 -11.15 -16.30 1.49
CA LYS A 432 -10.26 -17.44 1.26
C LYS A 432 -8.88 -17.02 0.79
N ALA A 433 -8.82 -16.06 -0.15
CA ALA A 433 -7.55 -15.52 -0.65
C ALA A 433 -6.73 -14.90 0.49
N GLU A 434 -7.37 -14.17 1.39
CA GLU A 434 -6.71 -13.55 2.55
C GLU A 434 -6.20 -14.59 3.54
N ARG A 435 -6.96 -15.64 3.84
CA ARG A 435 -6.51 -16.75 4.67
C ARG A 435 -5.27 -17.45 4.09
N ILE A 436 -5.22 -17.66 2.77
CA ILE A 436 -4.06 -18.23 2.08
C ILE A 436 -2.86 -17.27 2.14
N ASN A 437 -3.08 -15.97 1.85
CA ASN A 437 -2.02 -14.97 1.93
C ASN A 437 -1.44 -14.84 3.35
N ASN A 438 -2.28 -14.98 4.36
CA ASN A 438 -1.88 -14.98 5.75
C ASN A 438 -1.10 -16.25 6.15
N ALA A 439 -1.42 -17.40 5.57
CA ALA A 439 -0.71 -18.65 5.87
C ALA A 439 0.74 -18.64 5.37
N PHE A 440 1.01 -18.02 4.21
CA PHE A 440 2.32 -18.07 3.55
C PHE A 440 2.97 -16.70 3.41
N PRO A 441 4.14 -16.45 4.04
CA PRO A 441 4.90 -15.21 3.84
C PRO A 441 5.68 -15.26 2.51
N PHE A 442 4.99 -15.19 1.38
CA PHE A 442 5.57 -15.37 0.03
C PHE A 442 6.83 -14.55 -0.21
N ALA A 443 6.82 -13.25 0.09
CA ALA A 443 7.97 -12.38 -0.16
C ALA A 443 9.21 -12.82 0.64
N THR A 444 9.02 -13.21 1.92
CA THR A 444 10.11 -13.67 2.79
C THR A 444 10.73 -14.97 2.28
N ILE A 445 9.89 -15.94 1.90
CA ILE A 445 10.37 -17.23 1.39
C ILE A 445 11.10 -17.02 0.06
N LEU A 446 10.53 -16.21 -0.83
CA LEU A 446 11.06 -16.00 -2.17
C LEU A 446 12.35 -15.18 -2.16
N PHE A 447 12.52 -14.17 -1.28
CA PHE A 447 13.80 -13.45 -1.25
C PHE A 447 14.94 -14.37 -0.80
N MET A 448 14.73 -15.19 0.23
CA MET A 448 15.75 -16.14 0.69
C MET A 448 16.07 -17.18 -0.41
N ALA A 449 15.04 -17.74 -1.03
CA ALA A 449 15.21 -18.72 -2.10
C ALA A 449 15.93 -18.11 -3.32
N ASN A 450 15.50 -16.92 -3.78
CA ASN A 450 16.06 -16.29 -4.97
C ASN A 450 17.51 -15.84 -4.74
N LEU A 451 17.85 -15.26 -3.59
CA LEU A 451 19.25 -14.92 -3.29
C LEU A 451 20.12 -16.17 -3.22
N THR A 452 19.70 -17.22 -2.51
CA THR A 452 20.47 -18.46 -2.41
C THR A 452 20.67 -19.11 -3.78
N LEU A 453 19.60 -19.26 -4.56
CA LEU A 453 19.67 -19.82 -5.91
C LEU A 453 20.47 -18.92 -6.86
N GLY A 454 20.40 -17.61 -6.68
CA GLY A 454 21.17 -16.64 -7.44
C GLY A 454 22.67 -16.78 -7.22
N PHE A 455 23.12 -16.94 -5.98
CA PHE A 455 24.52 -17.20 -5.69
C PHE A 455 24.96 -18.59 -6.20
N ILE A 456 24.14 -19.63 -6.03
CA ILE A 456 24.43 -20.95 -6.61
C ILE A 456 24.57 -20.85 -8.13
N ALA A 457 23.65 -20.16 -8.81
CA ALA A 457 23.69 -19.96 -10.25
C ALA A 457 24.92 -19.12 -10.68
N LEU A 458 25.33 -18.14 -9.89
CA LEU A 458 26.53 -17.34 -10.12
C LEU A 458 27.79 -18.21 -10.04
N PHE A 459 27.99 -18.93 -8.93
CA PHE A 459 29.14 -19.80 -8.75
C PHE A 459 29.20 -20.92 -9.79
N TYR A 460 28.05 -21.49 -10.13
CA TYR A 460 27.98 -22.48 -11.21
C TYR A 460 28.37 -21.87 -12.57
N THR A 461 27.94 -20.66 -12.86
CA THR A 461 28.29 -19.97 -14.10
C THR A 461 29.80 -19.70 -14.16
N ILE A 462 30.42 -19.26 -13.07
CA ILE A 462 31.88 -19.07 -12.95
C ILE A 462 32.60 -20.40 -13.16
N TYR A 463 32.16 -21.48 -12.49
CA TYR A 463 32.72 -22.83 -12.65
C TYR A 463 32.67 -23.29 -14.10
N ARG A 464 31.52 -23.17 -14.76
CA ARG A 464 31.32 -23.54 -16.17
C ARG A 464 32.26 -22.76 -17.11
N MET A 465 32.45 -21.46 -16.85
CA MET A 465 33.34 -20.63 -17.67
C MET A 465 34.81 -20.99 -17.45
N THR A 466 35.21 -21.27 -16.22
CA THR A 466 36.61 -21.60 -15.87
C THR A 466 36.99 -23.02 -16.28
N LYS A 467 36.17 -23.99 -15.97
CA LYS A 467 36.46 -25.41 -16.21
C LYS A 467 35.95 -25.93 -17.56
N LYS A 468 35.17 -25.16 -18.30
CA LYS A 468 34.50 -25.53 -19.55
C LYS A 468 33.68 -26.85 -19.44
N ARG A 469 33.24 -27.18 -18.23
CA ARG A 469 32.42 -28.37 -17.93
C ARG A 469 31.00 -27.93 -17.55
N GLU A 470 30.00 -28.66 -18.04
CA GLU A 470 28.60 -28.39 -17.71
C GLU A 470 28.04 -29.50 -16.81
N ILE A 471 27.33 -29.10 -15.77
CA ILE A 471 26.56 -30.02 -14.93
C ILE A 471 25.12 -29.99 -15.46
N LYS A 472 24.73 -31.04 -16.19
CA LYS A 472 23.42 -31.15 -16.87
C LYS A 472 22.26 -30.90 -15.91
N ALA A 473 22.34 -31.43 -14.69
CA ALA A 473 21.31 -31.27 -13.68
C ALA A 473 21.06 -29.79 -13.34
N LEU A 474 22.12 -28.97 -13.13
CA LEU A 474 21.97 -27.53 -12.82
C LEU A 474 21.49 -26.72 -14.02
N ASN A 475 21.88 -27.09 -15.25
CA ASN A 475 21.39 -26.44 -16.47
C ASN A 475 19.88 -26.57 -16.67
N ILE A 476 19.27 -27.64 -16.13
CA ILE A 476 17.84 -27.89 -16.20
C ILE A 476 17.13 -27.36 -14.94
N ALA A 477 17.70 -27.62 -13.77
CA ALA A 477 17.06 -27.27 -12.51
C ALA A 477 16.92 -25.75 -12.29
N LEU A 478 17.98 -24.96 -12.59
CA LEU A 478 17.94 -23.52 -12.32
C LEU A 478 16.87 -22.77 -13.13
N PRO A 479 16.70 -22.96 -14.45
CA PRO A 479 15.60 -22.35 -15.19
C PRO A 479 14.21 -22.75 -14.66
N ILE A 480 14.04 -24.02 -14.27
CA ILE A 480 12.78 -24.50 -13.69
C ILE A 480 12.51 -23.81 -12.36
N LEU A 481 13.51 -23.70 -11.48
CA LEU A 481 13.38 -23.04 -10.18
C LEU A 481 13.09 -21.54 -10.33
N LEU A 482 13.66 -20.85 -11.34
CA LEU A 482 13.30 -19.47 -11.64
C LEU A 482 11.82 -19.37 -12.08
N GLY A 483 11.37 -20.30 -12.90
CA GLY A 483 9.97 -20.41 -13.30
C GLY A 483 9.03 -20.64 -12.10
N VAL A 484 9.39 -21.57 -11.21
CA VAL A 484 8.63 -21.84 -9.98
C VAL A 484 8.56 -20.59 -9.09
N SER A 485 9.69 -19.89 -8.90
CA SER A 485 9.72 -18.63 -8.13
C SER A 485 8.84 -17.55 -8.76
N PHE A 486 8.89 -17.42 -10.08
CA PHE A 486 8.03 -16.48 -10.83
C PHE A 486 6.54 -16.79 -10.64
N PHE A 487 6.13 -18.05 -10.78
CA PHE A 487 4.74 -18.45 -10.58
C PHE A 487 4.29 -18.30 -9.12
N ALA A 488 5.15 -18.57 -8.15
CA ALA A 488 4.85 -18.37 -6.74
C ALA A 488 4.64 -16.87 -6.42
N LEU A 489 5.47 -15.97 -6.97
CA LEU A 489 5.28 -14.53 -6.82
C LEU A 489 4.02 -14.05 -7.56
N THR A 490 3.76 -14.56 -8.76
CA THR A 490 2.52 -14.28 -9.51
C THR A 490 1.29 -14.66 -8.69
N PHE A 491 1.31 -15.83 -8.06
CA PHE A 491 0.22 -16.27 -7.19
C PHE A 491 0.04 -15.35 -5.98
N GLY A 492 1.14 -14.95 -5.31
CA GLY A 492 1.09 -14.01 -4.19
C GLY A 492 0.53 -12.64 -4.60
N LEU A 493 0.92 -12.10 -5.76
CA LEU A 493 0.38 -10.86 -6.30
C LEU A 493 -1.10 -11.00 -6.69
N ALA A 494 -1.50 -12.14 -7.27
CA ALA A 494 -2.90 -12.41 -7.60
C ALA A 494 -3.78 -12.49 -6.35
N LEU A 495 -3.30 -13.11 -5.25
CA LEU A 495 -4.01 -13.11 -3.97
C LEU A 495 -4.23 -11.68 -3.47
N ARG A 496 -3.19 -10.83 -3.50
CA ARG A 496 -3.32 -9.42 -3.08
C ARG A 496 -4.32 -8.66 -3.94
N TRP A 497 -4.31 -8.89 -5.25
CA TRP A 497 -5.28 -8.29 -6.17
C TRP A 497 -6.72 -8.71 -5.83
N ILE A 498 -6.95 -10.01 -5.60
CA ILE A 498 -8.29 -10.52 -5.22
C ILE A 498 -8.74 -9.88 -3.89
N ILE A 499 -7.85 -9.78 -2.89
CA ILE A 499 -8.16 -9.25 -1.57
C ILE A 499 -8.51 -7.76 -1.64
N SER A 500 -7.68 -6.95 -2.33
CA SER A 500 -7.86 -5.50 -2.39
C SER A 500 -8.90 -5.05 -3.43
N GLY A 501 -9.19 -5.89 -4.44
CA GLY A 501 -9.95 -5.49 -5.63
C GLY A 501 -9.18 -4.59 -6.61
N ASN A 502 -7.95 -4.20 -6.28
CA ASN A 502 -7.11 -3.30 -7.07
C ASN A 502 -5.81 -3.98 -7.48
N ILE A 503 -5.21 -3.50 -8.58
CA ILE A 503 -3.89 -3.97 -9.01
C ILE A 503 -2.87 -3.73 -7.88
N PRO A 504 -2.03 -4.72 -7.51
CA PRO A 504 -1.13 -4.64 -6.36
C PRO A 504 0.07 -3.70 -6.63
N MET A 505 -0.17 -2.41 -6.65
CA MET A 505 0.79 -1.30 -6.85
C MET A 505 0.42 -0.08 -6.00
N SER A 506 -0.34 -0.28 -4.92
CA SER A 506 -0.88 0.81 -4.11
C SER A 506 0.13 1.38 -3.11
N ASN A 507 1.19 0.67 -2.81
CA ASN A 507 2.23 1.09 -1.85
C ASN A 507 3.63 0.63 -2.27
N GLY A 508 4.66 1.10 -1.55
CA GLY A 508 6.06 0.78 -1.85
C GLY A 508 6.38 -0.72 -1.77
N TYR A 509 5.76 -1.43 -0.83
CA TYR A 509 5.92 -2.88 -0.71
C TYR A 509 5.46 -3.60 -1.99
N GLU A 510 4.26 -3.32 -2.47
CA GLU A 510 3.71 -3.93 -3.69
C GLU A 510 4.50 -3.53 -4.94
N SER A 511 5.00 -2.30 -4.98
CA SER A 511 5.88 -1.83 -6.06
C SER A 511 7.16 -2.66 -6.14
N MET A 512 7.82 -2.97 -5.00
CA MET A 512 9.02 -3.81 -4.99
C MET A 512 8.73 -5.25 -5.44
N LEU A 513 7.60 -5.83 -5.01
CA LEU A 513 7.15 -7.14 -5.49
C LEU A 513 6.96 -7.15 -7.00
N THR A 514 6.35 -6.10 -7.54
CA THR A 514 6.07 -5.96 -8.98
C THR A 514 7.33 -5.78 -9.80
N VAL A 515 8.30 -4.97 -9.33
CA VAL A 515 9.61 -4.87 -9.99
C VAL A 515 10.33 -6.22 -10.00
N ALA A 516 10.33 -6.94 -8.87
CA ALA A 516 10.91 -8.30 -8.80
C ALA A 516 10.23 -9.26 -9.78
N TRP A 517 8.91 -9.17 -9.94
CA TRP A 517 8.13 -9.93 -10.90
C TRP A 517 8.56 -9.64 -12.35
N PHE A 518 8.68 -8.36 -12.72
CA PHE A 518 9.15 -7.98 -14.07
C PHE A 518 10.59 -8.42 -14.33
N VAL A 519 11.50 -8.32 -13.33
CA VAL A 519 12.87 -8.83 -13.44
C VAL A 519 12.88 -10.31 -13.77
N MET A 520 12.11 -11.12 -13.04
CA MET A 520 12.03 -12.58 -13.31
C MET A 520 11.42 -12.86 -14.68
N LEU A 521 10.33 -12.16 -15.07
CA LEU A 521 9.69 -12.32 -16.37
C LEU A 521 10.68 -12.07 -17.51
N ILE A 522 11.36 -10.91 -17.48
CA ILE A 522 12.34 -10.53 -18.51
C ILE A 522 13.48 -11.54 -18.55
N SER A 523 13.96 -11.97 -17.38
CA SER A 523 15.05 -12.95 -17.27
C SER A 523 14.66 -14.31 -17.83
N ILE A 524 13.43 -14.79 -17.59
CA ILE A 524 12.90 -16.03 -18.18
C ILE A 524 12.84 -15.92 -19.71
N LEU A 525 12.40 -14.80 -20.26
CA LEU A 525 12.34 -14.60 -21.70
C LEU A 525 13.73 -14.50 -22.33
N MET A 526 14.67 -13.82 -21.67
CA MET A 526 16.01 -13.59 -22.21
C MET A 526 16.98 -14.75 -22.03
N GLN A 527 16.81 -15.60 -21.00
CA GLN A 527 17.69 -16.75 -20.73
C GLN A 527 17.76 -17.75 -21.90
N LEU A 528 16.73 -17.79 -22.74
CA LEU A 528 16.71 -18.63 -23.96
C LEU A 528 17.82 -18.26 -24.94
N ARG A 529 18.26 -16.98 -24.92
CA ARG A 529 19.36 -16.46 -25.76
C ARG A 529 20.64 -16.24 -24.99
N ILE A 530 20.54 -15.74 -23.76
CA ILE A 530 21.67 -15.29 -22.94
C ILE A 530 21.52 -15.91 -21.54
N ARG A 531 22.11 -17.08 -21.32
CA ARG A 531 21.93 -17.88 -20.09
C ARG A 531 22.34 -17.15 -18.80
N ILE A 532 23.29 -16.21 -18.87
CA ILE A 532 23.74 -15.49 -17.70
C ILE A 532 22.67 -14.57 -17.10
N VAL A 533 21.71 -14.13 -17.90
CA VAL A 533 20.60 -13.28 -17.45
C VAL A 533 19.75 -13.99 -16.37
N MET A 534 19.71 -15.32 -16.38
CA MET A 534 19.06 -16.10 -15.33
C MET A 534 19.67 -15.84 -13.93
N VAL A 535 20.99 -15.72 -13.84
CA VAL A 535 21.69 -15.41 -12.56
C VAL A 535 21.17 -14.06 -12.01
N PHE A 536 21.06 -13.08 -12.90
CA PHE A 536 20.56 -11.76 -12.52
C PHE A 536 19.07 -11.76 -12.25
N GLY A 537 18.31 -12.61 -12.94
CA GLY A 537 16.91 -12.86 -12.65
C GLY A 537 16.70 -13.25 -11.18
N PHE A 538 17.50 -14.16 -10.67
CA PHE A 538 17.47 -14.56 -9.26
C PHE A 538 17.99 -13.45 -8.32
N LEU A 539 19.20 -12.94 -8.56
CA LEU A 539 19.82 -11.98 -7.63
C LEU A 539 19.05 -10.68 -7.53
N ILE A 540 18.70 -10.06 -8.67
CA ILE A 540 18.02 -8.76 -8.66
C ILE A 540 16.62 -8.90 -8.09
N SER A 541 15.86 -9.93 -8.48
CA SER A 541 14.54 -10.16 -7.89
C SER A 541 14.65 -10.45 -6.39
N GLY A 542 15.64 -11.23 -5.97
CA GLY A 542 15.92 -11.49 -4.56
C GLY A 542 16.22 -10.21 -3.78
N PHE A 543 17.02 -9.28 -4.33
CA PHE A 543 17.30 -7.98 -3.68
C PHE A 543 16.06 -7.09 -3.59
N PHE A 544 15.24 -6.99 -4.64
CA PHE A 544 13.99 -6.22 -4.56
C PHE A 544 13.02 -6.80 -3.52
N LEU A 545 12.90 -8.13 -3.45
CA LEU A 545 12.10 -8.81 -2.43
C LEU A 545 12.70 -8.63 -1.02
N GLN A 546 14.03 -8.57 -0.88
CA GLN A 546 14.68 -8.26 0.39
C GLN A 546 14.36 -6.82 0.83
N VAL A 547 14.42 -5.84 -0.08
CA VAL A 547 14.06 -4.45 0.22
C VAL A 547 12.62 -4.35 0.69
N SER A 548 11.69 -5.10 0.09
CA SER A 548 10.30 -5.15 0.55
C SER A 548 10.15 -5.73 1.97
N HIS A 549 11.09 -6.58 2.41
CA HIS A 549 11.09 -7.20 3.73
C HIS A 549 11.67 -6.29 4.83
N ILE A 550 12.52 -5.33 4.46
CA ILE A 550 13.09 -4.37 5.41
C ILE A 550 11.99 -3.49 6.00
N ASN A 551 12.00 -3.28 7.29
CA ASN A 551 10.94 -2.72 8.17
C ASN A 551 10.36 -1.34 7.79
N GLN A 552 10.80 -0.71 6.72
CA GLN A 552 10.32 0.60 6.25
C GLN A 552 9.12 0.50 5.30
N MET A 553 8.79 -0.71 4.82
CA MET A 553 7.68 -0.94 3.91
C MET A 553 6.57 -1.74 4.59
N ASP A 554 5.39 -1.11 4.68
CA ASP A 554 4.22 -1.77 5.28
C ASP A 554 3.62 -2.78 4.29
N PRO A 555 3.59 -4.09 4.62
CA PRO A 555 2.97 -5.11 3.79
C PRO A 555 1.44 -5.13 3.92
N ALA A 556 0.85 -4.32 4.80
CA ALA A 556 -0.60 -4.30 5.00
C ALA A 556 -1.31 -3.96 3.70
N ILE A 557 -2.45 -4.62 3.48
CA ILE A 557 -3.35 -4.32 2.37
C ILE A 557 -4.35 -3.30 2.92
N GLY A 558 -4.35 -2.09 2.39
CA GLY A 558 -5.30 -1.03 2.73
C GLY A 558 -6.20 -0.67 1.56
N GLN A 559 -7.13 0.26 1.78
CA GLN A 559 -7.90 0.88 0.71
C GLN A 559 -7.00 1.85 -0.08
N MET A 560 -7.18 1.85 -1.40
CA MET A 560 -6.47 2.78 -2.26
C MET A 560 -7.08 4.18 -2.16
N MET A 561 -6.24 5.22 -2.08
CA MET A 561 -6.73 6.60 -2.13
C MET A 561 -7.51 6.84 -3.44
N PRO A 562 -8.63 7.59 -3.39
CA PRO A 562 -9.47 7.81 -4.57
C PRO A 562 -8.71 8.30 -5.80
N VAL A 563 -7.75 9.22 -5.61
CA VAL A 563 -6.92 9.79 -6.69
C VAL A 563 -6.04 8.74 -7.39
N LEU A 564 -5.65 7.67 -6.69
CA LEU A 564 -4.83 6.59 -7.24
C LEU A 564 -5.66 5.51 -7.94
N ASN A 565 -6.97 5.49 -7.75
CA ASN A 565 -7.87 4.50 -8.33
C ASN A 565 -8.23 4.84 -9.79
N SER A 566 -7.21 4.88 -10.66
CA SER A 566 -7.36 5.17 -12.09
C SER A 566 -6.70 4.08 -12.94
N PRO A 567 -7.41 3.50 -13.94
CA PRO A 567 -6.82 2.53 -14.86
C PRO A 567 -5.60 3.07 -15.62
N LEU A 568 -5.63 4.35 -16.02
CA LEU A 568 -4.51 4.99 -16.71
C LEU A 568 -3.29 5.12 -15.81
N LEU A 569 -3.49 5.47 -14.53
CA LEU A 569 -2.41 5.53 -13.54
C LEU A 569 -1.81 4.15 -13.30
N SER A 570 -2.63 3.12 -13.20
CA SER A 570 -2.17 1.73 -13.03
C SER A 570 -1.30 1.26 -14.21
N ILE A 571 -1.68 1.60 -15.45
CA ILE A 571 -0.88 1.32 -16.65
C ILE A 571 0.44 2.11 -16.58
N HIS A 572 0.39 3.39 -16.25
CA HIS A 572 1.57 4.25 -16.15
C HIS A 572 2.57 3.71 -15.12
N VAL A 573 2.11 3.37 -13.91
CA VAL A 573 2.94 2.79 -12.85
C VAL A 573 3.52 1.44 -13.29
N SER A 574 2.75 0.58 -13.98
CA SER A 574 3.23 -0.70 -14.51
C SER A 574 4.40 -0.51 -15.48
N ILE A 575 4.30 0.47 -16.39
CA ILE A 575 5.37 0.81 -17.34
C ILE A 575 6.61 1.32 -16.60
N ILE A 576 6.45 2.14 -15.56
CA ILE A 576 7.56 2.62 -14.73
C ILE A 576 8.26 1.45 -14.03
N MET A 577 7.50 0.52 -13.42
CA MET A 577 8.07 -0.64 -12.72
C MET A 577 8.83 -1.56 -13.71
N MET A 578 8.28 -1.77 -14.90
CA MET A 578 8.96 -2.51 -15.96
C MET A 578 10.25 -1.79 -16.42
N SER A 579 10.23 -0.47 -16.49
CA SER A 579 11.41 0.35 -16.82
C SER A 579 12.50 0.20 -15.76
N TYR A 580 12.15 0.21 -14.47
CA TYR A 580 13.12 -0.01 -13.38
C TYR A 580 13.72 -1.42 -13.44
N ALA A 581 12.93 -2.43 -13.75
CA ALA A 581 13.42 -3.78 -13.95
C ALA A 581 14.42 -3.86 -15.11
N LEU A 582 14.12 -3.24 -16.25
CA LEU A 582 15.01 -3.18 -17.41
C LEU A 582 16.30 -2.40 -17.10
N LEU A 583 16.21 -1.26 -16.44
CA LEU A 583 17.37 -0.46 -16.04
C LEU A 583 18.29 -1.23 -15.08
N SER A 584 17.71 -1.95 -14.11
CA SER A 584 18.49 -2.77 -13.18
C SER A 584 19.23 -3.91 -13.89
N LEU A 585 18.58 -4.58 -14.84
CA LEU A 585 19.20 -5.61 -15.67
C LEU A 585 20.29 -5.03 -16.58
N THR A 586 20.05 -3.88 -17.22
CA THR A 586 21.03 -3.24 -18.11
C THR A 586 22.23 -2.69 -17.34
N PHE A 587 22.01 -2.13 -16.16
CA PHE A 587 23.07 -1.66 -15.27
C PHE A 587 24.06 -2.79 -14.95
N ILE A 588 23.56 -3.94 -14.53
CA ILE A 588 24.43 -5.09 -14.20
C ILE A 588 25.10 -5.67 -15.47
N CYS A 589 24.38 -5.74 -16.59
CA CYS A 589 24.98 -6.17 -17.85
C CYS A 589 26.09 -5.19 -18.32
N GLY A 590 26.00 -3.90 -17.95
CA GLY A 590 27.00 -2.89 -18.28
C GLY A 590 28.26 -2.97 -17.41
N ILE A 591 28.15 -3.48 -16.19
CA ILE A 591 29.30 -3.71 -15.28
C ILE A 591 30.10 -4.95 -15.72
N MET A 592 29.48 -5.91 -16.37
CA MET A 592 30.10 -7.15 -16.86
C MET A 592 30.82 -6.97 -18.18
#